data_db5013e1f0c2fc0a5145ae84970b6b86
#
_entry.id   db5013e1f0c2fc0a5145ae84970b6b86
#
_cell.length_a   1.000
_cell.length_b   1.000
_cell.length_c   1.000
_cell.angle_alpha   90.00
_cell.angle_beta   90.00
_cell.angle_gamma   90.00
#
_symmetry.space_group_name_H-M   'P 1'
#
loop_
_entity.id
_entity.type
_entity.pdbx_description
1 polymer ?
#
loop_
_entity_poly.entity_id
_entity_poly.type
_entity_poly.pdbx_seq_one_letter_code
_entity_poly.pdbx_strand_id
1 'polypeptide(L)'
;YFPSAEGQTWWMGTAPCPPLAALHRQLCRQLRAQGFSLEGRPFRPHLTLGRGIRLPAGFDSQALSRQLGGAVQQVACIRLMESTRRQGLLCYEERYRRPLCP
;
A
#
# COMPACT_ATOMS: atom_id res chain seq x y z
N TYR A 1 3.36 9.42 -6.99
CA TYR A 1 4.32 8.42 -7.45
C TYR A 1 5.68 8.60 -6.77
N PHE A 2 6.48 7.54 -6.79
CA PHE A 2 7.84 7.59 -6.28
C PHE A 2 8.82 7.39 -7.43
N PRO A 3 9.68 8.36 -7.74
CA PRO A 3 10.68 8.19 -8.79
C PRO A 3 11.80 7.25 -8.33
N SER A 4 12.34 6.48 -9.25
CA SER A 4 13.51 5.63 -9.03
C SER A 4 14.32 5.53 -10.31
N ALA A 5 15.55 5.01 -10.19
CA ALA A 5 16.41 4.78 -11.36
C ALA A 5 15.79 3.78 -12.34
N GLU A 6 14.93 2.90 -11.87
CA GLU A 6 14.26 1.86 -12.65
C GLU A 6 12.91 2.30 -13.20
N GLY A 7 12.56 3.60 -13.09
CA GLY A 7 11.26 4.12 -13.48
C GLY A 7 10.48 4.61 -12.27
N GLN A 8 9.16 4.75 -12.42
CA GLN A 8 8.29 5.30 -11.39
C GLN A 8 7.41 4.19 -10.79
N THR A 9 7.16 4.29 -9.49
CA THR A 9 6.13 3.49 -8.84
C THR A 9 4.86 4.32 -8.73
N TRP A 10 3.79 3.83 -9.34
CA TRP A 10 2.50 4.51 -9.33
C TRP A 10 1.57 3.86 -8.33
N TRP A 11 0.87 4.69 -7.57
CA TRP A 11 -0.04 4.24 -6.55
C TRP A 11 -1.27 5.14 -6.50
N MET A 12 -2.36 4.58 -6.01
CA MET A 12 -3.61 5.30 -5.78
C MET A 12 -3.78 5.48 -4.27
N GLY A 13 -3.94 6.72 -3.83
CA GLY A 13 -4.24 7.02 -2.45
C GLY A 13 -5.69 6.76 -2.11
N THR A 14 -6.01 6.87 -0.83
CA THR A 14 -7.39 6.72 -0.35
C THR A 14 -7.88 8.04 0.24
N ALA A 15 -9.19 8.22 0.26
CA ALA A 15 -9.79 9.28 1.04
C ALA A 15 -9.50 9.06 2.54
N PRO A 16 -9.54 10.13 3.36
CA PRO A 16 -9.36 9.96 4.80
C PRO A 16 -10.32 8.92 5.36
N CYS A 17 -9.79 7.97 6.12
CA CYS A 17 -10.56 6.88 6.70
C CYS A 17 -10.13 6.69 8.16
N PRO A 18 -10.80 7.36 9.11
CA PRO A 18 -10.43 7.28 10.52
C PRO A 18 -10.37 5.86 11.09
N PRO A 19 -11.30 4.94 10.76
CA PRO A 19 -11.19 3.56 11.25
C PRO A 19 -9.93 2.85 10.76
N LEU A 20 -9.51 3.07 9.52
CA LEU A 20 -8.29 2.48 8.98
C LEU A 20 -7.05 3.04 9.68
N ALA A 21 -7.01 4.34 9.92
CA ALA A 21 -5.93 4.98 10.66
C ALA A 21 -5.85 4.44 12.10
N ALA A 22 -7.00 4.23 12.75
CA ALA A 22 -7.05 3.67 14.10
C ALA A 22 -6.53 2.23 14.12
N LEU A 23 -6.90 1.42 13.14
CA LEU A 23 -6.41 0.06 13.00
C LEU A 23 -4.89 0.04 12.85
N HIS A 24 -4.34 0.91 12.03
CA HIS A 24 -2.89 1.01 11.85
C HIS A 24 -2.19 1.39 13.15
N ARG A 25 -2.70 2.39 13.88
CA ARG A 25 -2.11 2.79 15.17
C ARG A 25 -2.13 1.65 16.18
N GLN A 26 -3.23 0.91 16.25
CA GLN A 26 -3.36 -0.22 17.16
C GLN A 26 -2.37 -1.33 16.80
N LEU A 27 -2.25 -1.65 15.52
CA LEU A 27 -1.30 -2.65 15.04
C LEU A 27 0.14 -2.26 15.37
N CYS A 28 0.53 -1.02 15.09
CA CYS A 28 1.87 -0.53 15.40
C CYS A 28 2.17 -0.58 16.90
N ARG A 29 1.20 -0.21 17.73
CA ARG A 29 1.36 -0.26 19.19
C ARG A 29 1.61 -1.68 19.67
N GLN A 30 0.84 -2.62 19.19
CA GLN A 30 0.98 -4.02 19.59
C GLN A 30 2.30 -4.62 19.09
N LEU A 31 2.72 -4.30 17.87
CA LEU A 31 3.99 -4.78 17.34
C LEU A 31 5.18 -4.23 18.14
N ARG A 32 5.14 -2.94 18.50
CA ARG A 32 6.18 -2.35 19.34
C ARG A 32 6.22 -2.98 20.72
N ALA A 33 5.06 -3.29 21.29
CA ALA A 33 4.99 -3.98 22.59
C ALA A 33 5.60 -5.37 22.52
N GLN A 34 5.61 -6.02 21.36
CA GLN A 34 6.25 -7.31 21.14
C GLN A 34 7.74 -7.19 20.80
N GLY A 35 8.30 -5.99 20.77
CA GLY A 35 9.71 -5.76 20.54
C GLY A 35 10.08 -5.45 19.09
N PHE A 36 9.11 -5.32 18.19
CA PHE A 36 9.41 -4.95 16.81
C PHE A 36 9.74 -3.48 16.70
N SER A 37 10.78 -3.18 15.92
CA SER A 37 11.16 -1.82 15.58
C SER A 37 10.45 -1.42 14.29
N LEU A 38 9.67 -0.34 14.34
CA LEU A 38 8.88 0.12 13.19
C LEU A 38 9.34 1.49 12.74
N GLU A 39 9.19 1.74 11.43
CA GLU A 39 9.48 3.05 10.87
C GLU A 39 8.53 4.10 11.42
N GLY A 40 9.05 5.31 11.67
CA GLY A 40 8.25 6.44 12.16
C GLY A 40 7.56 7.25 11.07
N ARG A 41 7.51 6.75 9.84
CA ARG A 41 6.87 7.48 8.73
C ARG A 41 5.36 7.57 8.93
N PRO A 42 4.73 8.68 8.50
CA PRO A 42 3.27 8.76 8.52
C PRO A 42 2.65 7.65 7.67
N PHE A 43 1.55 7.11 8.17
CA PHE A 43 0.80 6.09 7.44
C PHE A 43 0.05 6.73 6.27
N ARG A 44 0.30 6.23 5.07
CA ARG A 44 -0.40 6.67 3.86
C ARG A 44 -1.00 5.45 3.18
N PRO A 45 -2.28 5.16 3.44
CA PRO A 45 -2.95 4.05 2.78
C PRO A 45 -2.90 4.24 1.26
N HIS A 46 -2.51 3.20 0.55
CA HIS A 46 -2.37 3.29 -0.90
C HIS A 46 -2.47 1.91 -1.54
N LEU A 47 -2.84 1.92 -2.81
CA LEU A 47 -2.84 0.74 -3.65
C LEU A 47 -1.82 0.96 -4.77
N THR A 48 -0.78 0.14 -4.81
CA THR A 48 0.22 0.22 -5.88
C THR A 48 -0.37 -0.27 -7.18
N LEU A 49 -0.30 0.56 -8.22
CA LEU A 49 -0.83 0.24 -9.54
C LEU A 49 0.23 -0.37 -10.45
N GLY A 50 1.47 0.04 -10.28
CA GLY A 50 2.56 -0.48 -11.09
C GLY A 50 3.91 0.03 -10.63
N ARG A 51 4.95 -0.72 -10.96
CA ARG A 51 6.35 -0.39 -10.65
C ARG A 51 7.17 -0.36 -11.93
N GLY A 52 8.22 0.45 -11.94
CA GLY A 52 9.09 0.57 -13.09
C GLY A 52 8.41 1.20 -14.31
N ILE A 53 7.42 2.06 -14.07
CA ILE A 53 6.63 2.68 -15.13
C ILE A 53 7.44 3.81 -15.76
N ARG A 54 7.50 3.82 -17.08
CA ARG A 54 8.07 4.91 -17.87
C ARG A 54 6.97 5.51 -18.73
N LEU A 55 6.70 6.79 -18.55
CA LEU A 55 5.61 7.45 -19.22
C LEU A 55 6.14 8.27 -20.40
N PRO A 56 5.39 8.34 -21.52
CA PRO A 56 5.75 9.24 -22.61
C PRO A 56 5.66 10.70 -22.17
N ALA A 57 6.41 11.55 -22.84
CA ALA A 57 6.34 12.99 -22.59
C ALA A 57 4.91 13.50 -22.81
N GLY A 58 4.46 14.39 -21.93
CA GLY A 58 3.11 14.95 -22.03
C GLY A 58 1.99 14.07 -21.51
N PHE A 59 2.30 12.95 -20.87
CA PHE A 59 1.27 12.11 -20.27
C PHE A 59 0.55 12.86 -19.14
N ASP A 60 -0.79 12.86 -19.21
CA ASP A 60 -1.63 13.55 -18.21
C ASP A 60 -2.07 12.60 -17.11
N SER A 61 -1.33 12.59 -16.02
CA SER A 61 -1.63 11.76 -14.86
C SER A 61 -2.91 12.19 -14.15
N GLN A 62 -3.28 13.47 -14.24
CA GLN A 62 -4.51 13.95 -13.60
C GLN A 62 -5.75 13.44 -14.31
N ALA A 63 -5.70 13.35 -15.64
CA ALA A 63 -6.79 12.75 -16.42
C ALA A 63 -7.01 11.30 -16.04
N LEU A 64 -5.93 10.52 -15.90
CA LEU A 64 -6.01 9.15 -15.46
C LEU A 64 -6.59 9.06 -14.04
N SER A 65 -6.15 9.93 -13.14
CA SER A 65 -6.65 9.98 -11.77
C SER A 65 -8.16 10.22 -11.72
N ARG A 66 -8.67 11.11 -12.58
CA ARG A 66 -10.11 11.37 -12.66
C ARG A 66 -10.89 10.14 -13.13
N GLN A 67 -10.33 9.37 -14.05
CA GLN A 67 -10.97 8.14 -14.55
C GLN A 67 -11.01 7.01 -13.53
N LEU A 68 -10.01 6.94 -12.65
CA LEU A 68 -9.89 5.88 -11.65
C LEU A 68 -10.53 6.21 -10.31
N GLY A 69 -11.03 7.42 -10.12
CA GLY A 69 -11.62 7.85 -8.86
C GLY A 69 -12.98 7.22 -8.57
N GLY A 70 -13.39 7.27 -7.31
CA GLY A 70 -14.74 6.87 -6.88
C GLY A 70 -14.93 5.41 -6.52
N ALA A 71 -13.89 4.59 -6.59
CA ALA A 71 -13.99 3.20 -6.16
C ALA A 71 -14.05 3.10 -4.63
N VAL A 72 -14.90 2.20 -4.12
CA VAL A 72 -15.05 1.92 -2.68
C VAL A 72 -14.82 0.44 -2.45
N GLN A 73 -14.03 0.12 -1.43
CA GLN A 73 -13.79 -1.27 -1.04
C GLN A 73 -13.99 -1.40 0.47
N GLN A 74 -14.73 -2.42 0.87
CA GLN A 74 -14.83 -2.78 2.27
C GLN A 74 -13.68 -3.70 2.65
N VAL A 75 -12.93 -3.33 3.71
CA VAL A 75 -11.80 -4.11 4.19
C VAL A 75 -12.31 -5.09 5.24
N ALA A 76 -12.15 -6.39 4.96
CA ALA A 76 -12.65 -7.45 5.83
C ALA A 76 -11.54 -8.19 6.57
N CYS A 77 -10.29 -8.04 6.19
CA CYS A 77 -9.16 -8.69 6.87
C CYS A 77 -7.87 -7.92 6.63
N ILE A 78 -6.89 -8.20 7.49
CA ILE A 78 -5.51 -7.77 7.29
C ILE A 78 -4.65 -9.00 7.06
N ARG A 79 -3.58 -8.82 6.30
CA ARG A 79 -2.66 -9.91 5.94
C ARG A 79 -1.23 -9.46 6.17
N LEU A 80 -0.43 -10.39 6.72
CA LEU A 80 1.02 -10.20 6.77
C LEU A 80 1.62 -10.83 5.51
N MET A 81 2.28 -10.00 4.72
CA MET A 81 2.87 -10.43 3.44
C MET A 81 4.38 -10.39 3.55
N GLU A 82 5.03 -11.43 3.04
CA GLU A 82 6.48 -11.45 2.90
C GLU A 82 6.84 -11.12 1.46
N SER A 83 7.75 -10.17 1.29
CA SER A 83 8.31 -9.81 -0.01
C SER A 83 9.53 -10.69 -0.27
N THR A 84 9.48 -11.50 -1.32
CA THR A 84 10.57 -12.39 -1.71
C THR A 84 10.88 -12.24 -3.19
N ARG A 85 12.03 -12.79 -3.62
CA ARG A 85 12.36 -12.88 -5.04
C ARG A 85 12.46 -14.34 -5.45
N ARG A 86 11.74 -14.70 -6.51
CA ARG A 86 11.79 -16.03 -7.11
C ARG A 86 12.14 -15.87 -8.58
N GLN A 87 13.26 -16.49 -8.99
CA GLN A 87 13.76 -16.40 -10.37
C GLN A 87 13.93 -14.94 -10.82
N GLY A 88 14.41 -14.07 -9.91
CA GLY A 88 14.61 -12.66 -10.17
C GLY A 88 13.35 -11.78 -10.14
N LEU A 89 12.19 -12.35 -9.94
CA LEU A 89 10.92 -11.64 -9.88
C LEU A 89 10.48 -11.41 -8.44
N LEU A 90 9.97 -10.20 -8.17
CA LEU A 90 9.41 -9.85 -6.88
C LEU A 90 8.09 -10.57 -6.69
N CYS A 91 7.98 -11.32 -5.58
CA CYS A 91 6.77 -12.06 -5.23
C CYS A 91 6.37 -11.71 -3.80
N TYR A 92 5.05 -11.70 -3.56
CA TYR A 92 4.50 -11.52 -2.22
C TYR A 92 3.82 -12.82 -1.79
N GLU A 93 4.17 -13.30 -0.60
CA GLU A 93 3.56 -14.51 -0.04
C GLU A 93 2.82 -14.15 1.24
N GLU A 94 1.57 -14.62 1.36
CA GLU A 94 0.78 -14.44 2.57
C GLU A 94 1.34 -15.37 3.67
N ARG A 95 1.72 -14.77 4.80
CA ARG A 95 2.23 -15.52 5.96
C ARG A 95 1.19 -15.66 7.05
N TYR A 96 0.29 -14.69 7.16
CA TYR A 96 -0.74 -14.70 8.19
C TYR A 96 -1.92 -13.83 7.72
N ARG A 97 -3.11 -14.24 8.13
CA ARG A 97 -4.35 -13.50 7.85
C ARG A 97 -5.16 -13.36 9.14
N ARG A 98 -5.66 -12.16 9.36
CA ARG A 98 -6.54 -11.88 10.48
C ARG A 98 -7.84 -11.28 9.96
N PRO A 99 -9.00 -11.97 10.10
CA PRO A 99 -10.29 -11.36 9.81
C PRO A 99 -10.56 -10.20 10.77
N LEU A 100 -11.22 -9.18 10.27
CA LEU A 100 -11.70 -8.08 11.08
C LEU A 100 -13.14 -8.35 11.47
N CYS A 101 -13.46 -8.15 12.74
CA CYS A 101 -14.82 -8.28 13.21
C CYS A 101 -15.69 -7.19 12.61
N PRO A 102 -16.92 -7.50 12.19
CA PRO A 102 -17.84 -6.48 11.71
C PRO A 102 -18.21 -5.48 12.79
#